data_84d2e1c8d86f71d15cdfac3c349f8a4a
#
_entry.id   84d2e1c8d86f71d15cdfac3c349f8a4a
#
_cell.length_a   1.000
_cell.length_b   1.000
_cell.length_c   1.000
_cell.angle_alpha   90.00
_cell.angle_beta   90.00
_cell.angle_gamma   90.00
#
_symmetry.space_group_name_H-M   'P 1'
#
loop_
_entity.id
_entity.type
_entity.pdbx_description
1 polymer ?
#
loop_
_entity_poly.entity_id
_entity_poly.type
_entity_poly.pdbx_seq_one_letter_code
_entity_poly.pdbx_strand_id
1 'polypeptide(L)'
;MDQDALKKQVAEAALRFVPEGEYIGVGTGSTANFFIDGLATMKDRIKGAVASSDATAERLKGHGIQVVSLNDVDRLPVYVDGADEVNAHREMIKGGGGALTREKIVAAVAGQFICIVDGSKQVKRLGTFPLPVEVIPMARSHVARKLVALGGQPQYRDGFVTDNGNIILDVHNLDILNPIELEEKINNIVGVVTNGLFAKRPANVVLVGENGSVNQY
;
A
#
# COMPACT_ATOMS: atom_id res chain seq x y z
N MET A 1 24.22 -3.04 -5.36
CA MET A 1 23.19 -3.11 -6.42
C MET A 1 22.35 -1.85 -6.30
N ASP A 2 21.94 -1.26 -7.41
CA ASP A 2 21.05 -0.10 -7.42
C ASP A 2 19.68 -0.44 -6.82
N GLN A 3 19.03 0.50 -6.13
CA GLN A 3 17.74 0.31 -5.50
C GLN A 3 16.66 -0.10 -6.50
N ASP A 4 16.68 0.47 -7.71
CA ASP A 4 15.72 0.11 -8.75
C ASP A 4 15.92 -1.32 -9.26
N ALA A 5 17.15 -1.81 -9.30
CA ALA A 5 17.43 -3.21 -9.63
C ALA A 5 16.84 -4.16 -8.57
N LEU A 6 16.92 -3.81 -7.28
CA LEU A 6 16.31 -4.60 -6.20
C LEU A 6 14.77 -4.59 -6.27
N LYS A 7 14.18 -3.43 -6.55
CA LYS A 7 12.71 -3.31 -6.75
C LYS A 7 12.24 -4.14 -7.93
N LYS A 8 12.96 -4.11 -9.05
CA LYS A 8 12.66 -4.92 -10.21
C LYS A 8 12.73 -6.41 -9.90
N GLN A 9 13.76 -6.83 -9.18
CA GLN A 9 13.98 -8.22 -8.80
C GLN A 9 12.83 -8.78 -7.94
N VAL A 10 12.36 -8.03 -6.92
CA VAL A 10 11.22 -8.47 -6.10
C VAL A 10 9.90 -8.44 -6.88
N ALA A 11 9.73 -7.47 -7.77
CA ALA A 11 8.56 -7.37 -8.63
C ALA A 11 8.47 -8.60 -9.58
N GLU A 12 9.57 -8.98 -10.19
CA GLU A 12 9.65 -10.21 -11.03
C GLU A 12 9.38 -11.47 -10.21
N ALA A 13 9.94 -11.56 -8.99
CA ALA A 13 9.69 -12.68 -8.09
C ALA A 13 8.22 -12.80 -7.67
N ALA A 14 7.49 -11.70 -7.61
CA ALA A 14 6.07 -11.66 -7.26
C ALA A 14 5.17 -12.25 -8.35
N LEU A 15 5.62 -12.29 -9.60
CA LEU A 15 4.82 -12.85 -10.72
C LEU A 15 4.46 -14.32 -10.51
N ARG A 16 5.24 -15.08 -9.75
CA ARG A 16 4.92 -16.48 -9.42
C ARG A 16 3.65 -16.65 -8.58
N PHE A 17 3.18 -15.60 -7.92
CA PHE A 17 1.95 -15.60 -7.12
C PHE A 17 0.70 -15.27 -7.95
N VAL A 18 0.87 -14.87 -9.21
CA VAL A 18 -0.24 -14.50 -10.10
C VAL A 18 -0.89 -15.77 -10.66
N PRO A 19 -2.14 -16.07 -10.26
CA PRO A 19 -2.86 -17.22 -10.80
C PRO A 19 -3.36 -16.94 -12.22
N GLU A 20 -3.48 -18.00 -13.01
CA GLU A 20 -4.04 -17.91 -14.36
C GLU A 20 -5.56 -17.74 -14.33
N GLY A 21 -6.08 -16.97 -15.28
CA GLY A 21 -7.52 -16.82 -15.48
C GLY A 21 -8.25 -16.06 -14.37
N GLU A 22 -7.54 -15.26 -13.57
CA GLU A 22 -8.10 -14.50 -12.45
C GLU A 22 -7.86 -13.00 -12.60
N TYR A 23 -8.59 -12.18 -11.83
CA TYR A 23 -8.30 -10.77 -11.65
C TYR A 23 -7.24 -10.58 -10.57
N ILE A 24 -6.35 -9.61 -10.78
CA ILE A 24 -5.21 -9.34 -9.93
C ILE A 24 -5.34 -7.94 -9.32
N GLY A 25 -5.20 -7.83 -8.00
CA GLY A 25 -5.08 -6.53 -7.34
C GLY A 25 -3.66 -5.97 -7.51
N VAL A 26 -3.54 -4.72 -7.91
CA VAL A 26 -2.26 -4.08 -8.22
C VAL A 26 -2.11 -2.78 -7.44
N GLY A 27 -0.99 -2.68 -6.75
CA GLY A 27 -0.62 -1.57 -5.89
C GLY A 27 -0.12 -0.33 -6.63
N THR A 28 0.41 0.61 -5.85
CA THR A 28 0.83 1.94 -6.32
C THR A 28 2.27 2.21 -5.86
N GLY A 29 3.04 2.89 -6.71
CA GLY A 29 4.39 3.32 -6.39
C GLY A 29 5.46 2.66 -7.27
N SER A 30 6.73 3.04 -7.05
CA SER A 30 7.83 2.65 -7.93
C SER A 30 8.06 1.14 -8.01
N THR A 31 7.95 0.43 -6.89
CA THR A 31 8.09 -1.03 -6.87
C THR A 31 6.91 -1.71 -7.58
N ALA A 32 5.68 -1.23 -7.33
CA ALA A 32 4.49 -1.71 -8.00
C ALA A 32 4.55 -1.47 -9.52
N ASN A 33 5.16 -0.38 -9.98
CA ASN A 33 5.36 -0.10 -11.39
C ASN A 33 6.20 -1.18 -12.08
N PHE A 34 7.27 -1.66 -11.46
CA PHE A 34 8.04 -2.81 -11.99
C PHE A 34 7.21 -4.09 -12.04
N PHE A 35 6.33 -4.30 -11.05
CA PHE A 35 5.41 -5.43 -11.08
C PHE A 35 4.42 -5.33 -12.26
N ILE A 36 3.88 -4.14 -12.54
CA ILE A 36 3.01 -3.91 -13.70
C ILE A 36 3.74 -4.21 -15.02
N ASP A 37 4.99 -3.78 -15.15
CA ASP A 37 5.80 -4.04 -16.34
C ASP A 37 6.04 -5.55 -16.53
N GLY A 38 6.27 -6.28 -15.44
CA GLY A 38 6.34 -7.74 -15.46
C GLY A 38 5.00 -8.40 -15.80
N LEU A 39 3.91 -7.91 -15.21
CA LEU A 39 2.56 -8.42 -15.43
C LEU A 39 2.15 -8.27 -16.91
N ALA A 40 2.62 -7.23 -17.58
CA ALA A 40 2.38 -7.01 -19.01
C ALA A 40 2.87 -8.17 -19.89
N THR A 41 3.92 -8.88 -19.47
CA THR A 41 4.47 -10.03 -20.22
C THR A 41 3.55 -11.26 -20.15
N MET A 42 2.61 -11.29 -19.23
CA MET A 42 1.67 -12.39 -19.02
C MET A 42 0.20 -11.93 -19.06
N LYS A 43 -0.08 -10.78 -19.67
CA LYS A 43 -1.42 -10.17 -19.69
C LYS A 43 -2.50 -11.08 -20.27
N ASP A 44 -2.17 -11.93 -21.23
CA ASP A 44 -3.13 -12.85 -21.85
C ASP A 44 -3.47 -14.07 -20.93
N ARG A 45 -2.79 -14.21 -19.80
CA ARG A 45 -3.01 -15.28 -18.81
C ARG A 45 -3.91 -14.84 -17.66
N ILE A 46 -4.26 -13.56 -17.55
CA ILE A 46 -5.11 -12.99 -16.53
C ILE A 46 -6.40 -12.41 -17.14
N LYS A 47 -7.47 -12.31 -16.34
CA LYS A 47 -8.71 -11.67 -16.78
C LYS A 47 -8.61 -10.15 -16.84
N GLY A 48 -7.76 -9.57 -16.01
CA GLY A 48 -7.59 -8.13 -15.86
C GLY A 48 -7.08 -7.78 -14.47
N ALA A 49 -7.12 -6.51 -14.13
CA ALA A 49 -6.60 -6.00 -12.87
C ALA A 49 -7.54 -5.01 -12.19
N VAL A 50 -7.49 -5.00 -10.87
CA VAL A 50 -8.09 -3.97 -9.99
C VAL A 50 -6.96 -3.06 -9.52
N ALA A 51 -7.04 -1.77 -9.83
CA ALA A 51 -6.02 -0.79 -9.49
C ALA A 51 -6.30 -0.11 -8.15
N SER A 52 -5.26 0.12 -7.37
CA SER A 52 -5.32 0.83 -6.09
C SER A 52 -5.19 2.36 -6.21
N SER A 53 -5.03 2.88 -7.43
CA SER A 53 -4.96 4.31 -7.72
C SER A 53 -5.28 4.60 -9.19
N ASP A 54 -5.59 5.86 -9.49
CA ASP A 54 -5.79 6.32 -10.85
C ASP A 54 -4.48 6.19 -11.67
N ALA A 55 -3.33 6.51 -11.07
CA ALA A 55 -2.02 6.36 -11.70
C ALA A 55 -1.72 4.89 -12.08
N THR A 56 -2.03 3.95 -11.19
CA THR A 56 -1.89 2.51 -11.45
C THR A 56 -2.84 2.06 -12.58
N ALA A 57 -4.08 2.53 -12.56
CA ALA A 57 -5.06 2.23 -13.62
C ALA A 57 -4.57 2.68 -14.99
N GLU A 58 -4.04 3.90 -15.09
CA GLU A 58 -3.50 4.44 -16.35
C GLU A 58 -2.28 3.64 -16.84
N ARG A 59 -1.37 3.26 -15.93
CA ARG A 59 -0.21 2.44 -16.29
C ARG A 59 -0.62 1.04 -16.80
N LEU A 60 -1.56 0.39 -16.13
CA LEU A 60 -2.11 -0.91 -16.56
C LEU A 60 -2.74 -0.82 -17.95
N LYS A 61 -3.56 0.19 -18.21
CA LYS A 61 -4.17 0.44 -19.52
C LYS A 61 -3.11 0.68 -20.59
N GLY A 62 -2.04 1.42 -20.26
CA GLY A 62 -0.92 1.66 -21.17
C GLY A 62 -0.22 0.39 -21.63
N HIS A 63 -0.24 -0.67 -20.84
CA HIS A 63 0.25 -2.01 -21.18
C HIS A 63 -0.79 -2.91 -21.83
N GLY A 64 -2.01 -2.42 -22.06
CA GLY A 64 -3.11 -3.21 -22.63
C GLY A 64 -3.70 -4.22 -21.65
N ILE A 65 -3.55 -3.99 -20.34
CA ILE A 65 -4.20 -4.80 -19.31
C ILE A 65 -5.56 -4.18 -19.00
N GLN A 66 -6.62 -5.00 -19.05
CA GLN A 66 -7.96 -4.55 -18.72
C GLN A 66 -8.04 -4.16 -17.24
N VAL A 67 -8.48 -2.93 -16.96
CA VAL A 67 -8.76 -2.45 -15.60
C VAL A 67 -10.26 -2.54 -15.35
N VAL A 68 -10.63 -3.17 -14.24
CA VAL A 68 -12.02 -3.36 -13.83
C VAL A 68 -12.28 -2.75 -12.46
N SER A 69 -13.54 -2.38 -12.21
CA SER A 69 -13.96 -1.94 -10.88
C SER A 69 -13.91 -3.11 -9.89
N LEU A 70 -13.48 -2.85 -8.66
CA LEU A 70 -13.55 -3.86 -7.59
C LEU A 70 -14.98 -4.35 -7.34
N ASN A 71 -15.98 -3.51 -7.60
CA ASN A 71 -17.41 -3.87 -7.46
C ASN A 71 -17.89 -4.89 -8.51
N ASP A 72 -17.14 -5.06 -9.59
CA ASP A 72 -17.47 -5.99 -10.68
C ASP A 72 -16.68 -7.31 -10.58
N VAL A 73 -15.98 -7.53 -9.48
CA VAL A 73 -15.13 -8.70 -9.26
C VAL A 73 -15.67 -9.54 -8.09
N ASP A 74 -16.04 -10.78 -8.37
CA ASP A 74 -16.53 -11.71 -7.35
C ASP A 74 -15.41 -12.25 -6.46
N ARG A 75 -14.19 -12.34 -7.02
CA ARG A 75 -13.03 -12.91 -6.35
C ARG A 75 -11.75 -12.18 -6.75
N LEU A 76 -10.94 -11.82 -5.76
CA LEU A 76 -9.61 -11.24 -5.94
C LEU A 76 -8.59 -12.11 -5.19
N PRO A 77 -7.97 -13.12 -5.85
CA PRO A 77 -7.12 -14.08 -5.12
C PRO A 77 -5.83 -13.46 -4.60
N VAL A 78 -5.25 -12.49 -5.30
CA VAL A 78 -3.97 -11.87 -4.92
C VAL A 78 -3.97 -10.37 -5.14
N TYR A 79 -3.32 -9.66 -4.23
CA TYR A 79 -2.96 -8.26 -4.31
C TYR A 79 -1.46 -8.13 -4.12
N VAL A 80 -0.78 -7.40 -5.01
CA VAL A 80 0.67 -7.17 -4.95
C VAL A 80 0.92 -5.68 -4.82
N ASP A 81 1.66 -5.26 -3.79
CA ASP A 81 1.96 -3.85 -3.53
C ASP A 81 3.25 -3.70 -2.72
N GLY A 82 3.81 -2.49 -2.74
CA GLY A 82 4.92 -2.09 -1.88
C GLY A 82 4.50 -1.62 -0.50
N ALA A 83 5.48 -1.20 0.29
CA ALA A 83 5.28 -0.53 1.57
C ALA A 83 6.37 0.52 1.82
N ASP A 84 6.07 1.51 2.66
CA ASP A 84 7.04 2.49 3.13
C ASP A 84 7.89 1.94 4.28
N GLU A 85 7.26 1.13 5.14
CA GLU A 85 7.91 0.32 6.18
C GLU A 85 7.20 -1.03 6.32
N VAL A 86 7.96 -2.07 6.68
CA VAL A 86 7.44 -3.39 7.05
C VAL A 86 8.26 -3.99 8.18
N ASN A 87 7.61 -4.59 9.16
CA ASN A 87 8.27 -5.26 10.29
C ASN A 87 8.26 -6.80 10.17
N ALA A 88 8.85 -7.49 11.14
CA ALA A 88 8.93 -8.95 11.18
C ALA A 88 7.55 -9.65 11.30
N HIS A 89 6.53 -8.94 11.74
CA HIS A 89 5.15 -9.42 11.81
C HIS A 89 4.36 -9.17 10.52
N ARG A 90 5.02 -8.68 9.45
CA ARG A 90 4.41 -8.29 8.17
C ARG A 90 3.39 -7.16 8.29
N GLU A 91 3.43 -6.44 9.40
CA GLU A 91 2.69 -5.20 9.59
C GLU A 91 3.41 -4.06 8.88
N MET A 92 2.66 -3.12 8.29
CA MET A 92 3.22 -2.11 7.38
C MET A 92 2.76 -0.70 7.70
N ILE A 93 3.58 0.27 7.28
CA ILE A 93 3.13 1.64 6.99
C ILE A 93 3.14 1.80 5.47
N LYS A 94 2.02 2.31 4.95
CA LYS A 94 1.81 2.62 3.54
C LYS A 94 1.22 4.03 3.39
N GLY A 95 1.23 4.54 2.18
CA GLY A 95 0.59 5.82 1.88
C GLY A 95 1.55 6.98 1.64
N GLY A 96 2.85 6.73 1.51
CA GLY A 96 3.81 7.75 1.07
C GLY A 96 3.43 8.36 -0.29
N GLY A 97 2.88 7.58 -1.20
CA GLY A 97 2.30 8.02 -2.47
C GLY A 97 0.86 8.53 -2.39
N GLY A 98 0.24 8.51 -1.22
CA GLY A 98 -1.12 9.04 -1.00
C GLY A 98 -2.28 8.14 -1.44
N ALA A 99 -2.04 6.91 -1.83
CA ALA A 99 -3.06 5.97 -2.30
C ALA A 99 -3.57 4.99 -1.22
N LEU A 100 -3.21 5.21 0.04
CA LEU A 100 -3.42 4.29 1.17
C LEU A 100 -4.85 3.76 1.30
N THR A 101 -5.85 4.56 1.02
CA THR A 101 -7.26 4.19 1.22
C THR A 101 -7.69 3.12 0.23
N ARG A 102 -7.48 3.34 -1.06
CA ARG A 102 -7.80 2.34 -2.09
C ARG A 102 -6.89 1.11 -1.99
N GLU A 103 -5.62 1.29 -1.62
CA GLU A 103 -4.72 0.17 -1.31
C GLU A 103 -5.29 -0.70 -0.18
N LYS A 104 -5.78 -0.09 0.89
CA LYS A 104 -6.37 -0.80 2.03
C LYS A 104 -7.67 -1.52 1.64
N ILE A 105 -8.49 -0.92 0.81
CA ILE A 105 -9.72 -1.52 0.30
C ILE A 105 -9.40 -2.77 -0.53
N VAL A 106 -8.48 -2.67 -1.47
CA VAL A 106 -8.09 -3.80 -2.33
C VAL A 106 -7.45 -4.92 -1.49
N ALA A 107 -6.56 -4.56 -0.55
CA ALA A 107 -5.96 -5.52 0.37
C ALA A 107 -7.00 -6.26 1.24
N ALA A 108 -8.05 -5.56 1.69
CA ALA A 108 -9.10 -6.16 2.51
C ALA A 108 -9.91 -7.22 1.77
N VAL A 109 -10.10 -7.06 0.46
CA VAL A 109 -10.84 -8.00 -0.39
C VAL A 109 -9.96 -9.17 -0.86
N ALA A 110 -8.65 -8.94 -1.02
CA ALA A 110 -7.72 -9.93 -1.55
C ALA A 110 -7.56 -11.15 -0.64
N GLY A 111 -7.56 -12.33 -1.25
CA GLY A 111 -7.27 -13.58 -0.54
C GLY A 111 -5.85 -13.61 0.01
N GLN A 112 -4.88 -13.13 -0.76
CA GLN A 112 -3.49 -12.96 -0.34
C GLN A 112 -2.98 -11.55 -0.66
N PHE A 113 -2.23 -10.99 0.26
CA PHE A 113 -1.46 -9.77 0.07
C PHE A 113 0.03 -10.13 0.00
N ILE A 114 0.66 -9.88 -1.13
CA ILE A 114 2.10 -10.05 -1.35
C ILE A 114 2.74 -8.66 -1.30
N CYS A 115 3.51 -8.42 -0.25
CA CYS A 115 4.26 -7.17 -0.11
C CYS A 115 5.63 -7.31 -0.78
N ILE A 116 5.98 -6.35 -1.62
CA ILE A 116 7.25 -6.32 -2.36
C ILE A 116 8.05 -5.08 -2.00
N VAL A 117 9.22 -5.26 -1.41
CA VAL A 117 10.07 -4.17 -0.92
C VAL A 117 11.55 -4.44 -1.16
N ASP A 118 12.35 -3.40 -1.18
CA ASP A 118 13.80 -3.53 -0.99
C ASP A 118 14.15 -3.52 0.52
N GLY A 119 15.34 -3.98 0.86
CA GLY A 119 15.79 -4.14 2.25
C GLY A 119 15.74 -2.85 3.10
N SER A 120 15.77 -1.66 2.47
CA SER A 120 15.70 -0.39 3.19
C SER A 120 14.34 -0.13 3.86
N LYS A 121 13.29 -0.88 3.45
CA LYS A 121 11.94 -0.76 3.99
C LYS A 121 11.69 -1.63 5.23
N GLN A 122 12.60 -2.54 5.53
CA GLN A 122 12.50 -3.37 6.73
C GLN A 122 12.86 -2.58 7.98
N VAL A 123 11.99 -2.62 8.97
CA VAL A 123 12.18 -1.97 10.27
C VAL A 123 11.90 -2.94 11.42
N LYS A 124 12.56 -2.73 12.55
CA LYS A 124 12.23 -3.46 13.77
C LYS A 124 10.90 -2.98 14.36
N ARG A 125 10.64 -1.69 14.25
CA ARG A 125 9.46 -1.00 14.77
C ARG A 125 8.96 0.01 13.76
N LEU A 126 7.65 0.02 13.52
CA LEU A 126 7.00 1.00 12.64
C LEU A 126 7.02 2.40 13.25
N GLY A 127 7.08 3.43 12.41
CA GLY A 127 6.91 4.83 12.83
C GLY A 127 8.11 5.73 12.59
N THR A 128 9.20 5.26 11.98
CA THR A 128 10.26 6.13 11.46
C THR A 128 9.73 6.91 10.25
N PHE A 129 9.03 6.22 9.36
CA PHE A 129 8.27 6.88 8.31
C PHE A 129 7.01 7.53 8.91
N PRO A 130 6.69 8.79 8.58
CA PRO A 130 5.49 9.44 9.09
C PRO A 130 4.24 8.71 8.63
N LEU A 131 3.29 8.50 9.55
CA LEU A 131 2.05 7.78 9.28
C LEU A 131 1.08 8.65 8.48
N PRO A 132 0.73 8.31 7.23
CA PRO A 132 -0.28 9.02 6.49
C PRO A 132 -1.69 8.73 7.02
N VAL A 133 -2.50 9.77 7.17
CA VAL A 133 -3.91 9.69 7.56
C VAL A 133 -4.74 10.46 6.53
N GLU A 134 -5.63 9.78 5.84
CA GLU A 134 -6.56 10.42 4.90
C GLU A 134 -7.75 11.00 5.67
N VAL A 135 -8.04 12.27 5.42
CA VAL A 135 -9.00 13.06 6.20
C VAL A 135 -9.94 13.82 5.29
N ILE A 136 -11.22 13.83 5.64
CA ILE A 136 -12.22 14.71 5.01
C ILE A 136 -11.77 16.17 5.21
N PRO A 137 -11.69 16.99 4.15
CA PRO A 137 -11.07 18.32 4.22
C PRO A 137 -11.58 19.23 5.35
N MET A 138 -12.89 19.26 5.62
CA MET A 138 -13.44 20.08 6.70
C MET A 138 -13.02 19.65 8.11
N ALA A 139 -12.56 18.41 8.26
CA ALA A 139 -12.15 17.82 9.55
C ALA A 139 -10.65 17.99 9.85
N ARG A 140 -9.87 18.62 8.97
CA ARG A 140 -8.41 18.71 9.08
C ARG A 140 -7.93 19.12 10.45
N SER A 141 -8.39 20.25 10.99
CA SER A 141 -7.92 20.77 12.27
C SER A 141 -8.43 19.94 13.45
N HIS A 142 -9.66 19.43 13.39
CA HIS A 142 -10.21 18.53 14.40
C HIS A 142 -9.40 17.24 14.50
N VAL A 143 -9.16 16.60 13.37
CA VAL A 143 -8.38 15.35 13.33
C VAL A 143 -6.93 15.59 13.76
N ALA A 144 -6.31 16.69 13.33
CA ALA A 144 -4.96 17.05 13.75
C ALA A 144 -4.84 17.14 15.27
N ARG A 145 -5.79 17.81 15.95
CA ARG A 145 -5.81 17.88 17.43
C ARG A 145 -5.95 16.50 18.08
N LYS A 146 -6.76 15.61 17.52
CA LYS A 146 -6.91 14.23 18.02
C LYS A 146 -5.62 13.42 17.85
N LEU A 147 -4.90 13.60 16.74
CA LEU A 147 -3.61 12.95 16.51
C LEU A 147 -2.52 13.48 17.45
N VAL A 148 -2.53 14.77 17.78
CA VAL A 148 -1.66 15.34 18.82
C VAL A 148 -1.96 14.69 20.18
N ALA A 149 -3.22 14.50 20.52
CA ALA A 149 -3.63 13.83 21.77
C ALA A 149 -3.15 12.37 21.86
N LEU A 150 -2.92 11.71 20.71
CA LEU A 150 -2.31 10.38 20.64
C LEU A 150 -0.78 10.41 20.70
N GLY A 151 -0.17 11.58 20.84
CA GLY A 151 1.29 11.77 20.96
C GLY A 151 2.00 12.04 19.65
N GLY A 152 1.28 12.19 18.53
CA GLY A 152 1.86 12.45 17.22
C GLY A 152 2.03 13.92 16.90
N GLN A 153 2.76 14.20 15.84
CA GLN A 153 2.98 15.53 15.26
C GLN A 153 2.45 15.53 13.82
N PRO A 154 1.16 15.83 13.62
CA PRO A 154 0.55 15.84 12.29
C PRO A 154 1.04 17.02 11.47
N GLN A 155 1.41 16.74 10.23
CA GLN A 155 1.78 17.74 9.23
C GLN A 155 0.83 17.62 8.04
N TYR A 156 0.19 18.72 7.68
CA TYR A 156 -0.64 18.79 6.47
C TYR A 156 0.23 18.58 5.22
N ARG A 157 -0.16 17.63 4.37
CA ARG A 157 0.47 17.41 3.08
C ARG A 157 -0.07 18.43 2.10
N ASP A 158 0.52 19.62 2.12
CA ASP A 158 0.08 20.77 1.32
C ASP A 158 0.20 20.49 -0.18
N GLY A 159 -0.75 20.99 -0.96
CA GLY A 159 -0.78 20.82 -2.41
C GLY A 159 -1.11 19.42 -2.91
N PHE A 160 -1.45 18.48 -2.02
CA PHE A 160 -1.82 17.11 -2.37
C PHE A 160 -3.32 16.85 -2.13
N VAL A 161 -3.97 16.24 -3.12
CA VAL A 161 -5.34 15.76 -3.04
C VAL A 161 -5.36 14.28 -3.41
N THR A 162 -6.00 13.45 -2.59
CA THR A 162 -6.13 12.02 -2.87
C THR A 162 -7.03 11.74 -4.07
N ASP A 163 -6.96 10.55 -4.65
CA ASP A 163 -7.89 10.10 -5.71
C ASP A 163 -9.36 10.12 -5.26
N ASN A 164 -9.62 10.23 -3.95
CA ASN A 164 -10.95 10.31 -3.36
C ASN A 164 -11.38 11.76 -3.05
N GLY A 165 -10.58 12.75 -3.44
CA GLY A 165 -10.87 14.17 -3.20
C GLY A 165 -10.61 14.64 -1.76
N ASN A 166 -9.84 13.90 -0.98
CA ASN A 166 -9.53 14.21 0.41
C ASN A 166 -8.09 14.72 0.57
N ILE A 167 -7.75 15.11 1.79
CA ILE A 167 -6.40 15.54 2.19
C ILE A 167 -5.69 14.46 2.99
N ILE A 168 -4.38 14.63 3.19
CA ILE A 168 -3.57 13.78 4.05
C ILE A 168 -2.89 14.62 5.15
N LEU A 169 -2.91 14.07 6.36
CA LEU A 169 -2.04 14.47 7.46
C LEU A 169 -0.96 13.40 7.61
N ASP A 170 0.31 13.80 7.50
CA ASP A 170 1.46 12.94 7.78
C ASP A 170 1.84 13.09 9.24
N VAL A 171 1.72 12.03 10.01
CA VAL A 171 1.90 12.07 11.47
C VAL A 171 3.29 11.58 11.84
N HIS A 172 4.13 12.51 12.30
CA HIS A 172 5.48 12.23 12.76
C HIS A 172 5.51 11.85 14.23
N ASN A 173 6.55 11.15 14.63
CA ASN A 173 6.90 10.87 16.03
C ASN A 173 5.82 10.14 16.84
N LEU A 174 4.99 9.34 16.20
CA LEU A 174 4.10 8.41 16.89
C LEU A 174 4.91 7.27 17.52
N ASP A 175 4.61 6.98 18.79
CA ASP A 175 5.14 5.82 19.49
C ASP A 175 4.24 4.61 19.23
N ILE A 176 4.56 3.83 18.19
CA ILE A 176 3.73 2.71 17.74
C ILE A 176 4.13 1.42 18.47
N LEU A 177 3.61 1.24 19.68
CA LEU A 177 3.84 0.03 20.49
C LEU A 177 2.91 -1.10 20.09
N ASN A 178 1.65 -0.77 19.79
CA ASN A 178 0.63 -1.72 19.33
C ASN A 178 0.01 -1.20 18.03
N PRO A 179 0.53 -1.62 16.88
CA PRO A 179 0.05 -1.12 15.58
C PRO A 179 -1.43 -1.37 15.32
N ILE A 180 -1.96 -2.53 15.73
CA ILE A 180 -3.38 -2.87 15.54
C ILE A 180 -4.28 -1.91 16.32
N GLU A 181 -3.98 -1.70 17.59
CA GLU A 181 -4.75 -0.81 18.46
C GLU A 181 -4.71 0.64 17.96
N LEU A 182 -3.54 1.11 17.52
CA LEU A 182 -3.38 2.46 16.98
C LEU A 182 -4.14 2.63 15.67
N GLU A 183 -4.10 1.65 14.76
CA GLU A 183 -4.88 1.65 13.53
C GLU A 183 -6.37 1.83 13.82
N GLU A 184 -6.91 1.07 14.78
CA GLU A 184 -8.30 1.16 15.20
C GLU A 184 -8.65 2.50 15.85
N LYS A 185 -7.82 2.99 16.76
CA LYS A 185 -8.03 4.29 17.42
C LYS A 185 -8.10 5.43 16.43
N ILE A 186 -7.19 5.47 15.45
CA ILE A 186 -7.17 6.52 14.43
C ILE A 186 -8.39 6.41 13.53
N ASN A 187 -8.75 5.21 13.09
CA ASN A 187 -9.93 4.99 12.24
C ASN A 187 -11.25 5.41 12.92
N ASN A 188 -11.30 5.40 14.25
CA ASN A 188 -12.48 5.82 15.02
C ASN A 188 -12.59 7.34 15.24
N ILE A 189 -11.63 8.12 14.78
CA ILE A 189 -11.71 9.59 14.85
C ILE A 189 -12.68 10.09 13.77
N VAL A 190 -13.70 10.85 14.16
CA VAL A 190 -14.65 11.44 13.21
C VAL A 190 -13.89 12.32 12.22
N GLY A 191 -14.13 12.12 10.93
CA GLY A 191 -13.45 12.81 9.84
C GLY A 191 -12.25 12.09 9.25
N VAL A 192 -11.75 11.05 9.89
CA VAL A 192 -10.75 10.15 9.31
C VAL A 192 -11.41 9.20 8.32
N VAL A 193 -10.85 9.11 7.12
CA VAL A 193 -11.24 8.09 6.13
C VAL A 193 -10.60 6.77 6.49
N THR A 194 -9.26 6.73 6.52
CA THR A 194 -8.45 5.65 7.09
C THR A 194 -7.00 6.13 7.27
N ASN A 195 -6.14 5.26 7.76
CA ASN A 195 -4.73 5.56 7.98
C ASN A 195 -3.81 4.51 7.34
N GLY A 196 -2.52 4.85 7.27
CA GLY A 196 -1.50 4.06 6.61
C GLY A 196 -0.97 2.85 7.40
N LEU A 197 -1.47 2.57 8.60
CA LEU A 197 -1.17 1.32 9.30
C LEU A 197 -1.93 0.16 8.66
N PHE A 198 -1.21 -0.85 8.20
CA PHE A 198 -1.75 -2.11 7.70
C PHE A 198 -1.32 -3.23 8.68
N ALA A 199 -1.92 -3.23 9.85
CA ALA A 199 -1.62 -4.14 10.95
C ALA A 199 -2.78 -5.11 11.23
N LYS A 200 -4.02 -4.66 11.15
CA LYS A 200 -5.21 -5.54 11.27
C LYS A 200 -5.25 -6.55 10.12
N ARG A 201 -4.91 -6.10 8.93
CA ARG A 201 -4.72 -6.95 7.76
C ARG A 201 -3.29 -6.76 7.26
N PRO A 202 -2.31 -7.48 7.81
CA PRO A 202 -0.92 -7.45 7.37
C PRO A 202 -0.74 -8.18 6.03
N ALA A 203 0.48 -8.15 5.48
CA ALA A 203 0.80 -8.98 4.34
C ALA A 203 0.77 -10.48 4.71
N ASN A 204 0.41 -11.33 3.75
CA ASN A 204 0.54 -12.78 3.89
C ASN A 204 1.96 -13.23 3.61
N VAL A 205 2.63 -12.55 2.67
CA VAL A 205 3.99 -12.81 2.25
C VAL A 205 4.70 -11.48 2.04
N VAL A 206 5.94 -11.39 2.50
CA VAL A 206 6.83 -10.27 2.21
C VAL A 206 8.01 -10.80 1.38
N LEU A 207 8.24 -10.18 0.23
CA LEU A 207 9.41 -10.41 -0.61
C LEU A 207 10.35 -9.22 -0.45
N VAL A 208 11.58 -9.50 -0.08
CA VAL A 208 12.61 -8.46 0.17
C VAL A 208 13.76 -8.64 -0.79
N GLY A 209 14.02 -7.62 -1.60
CA GLY A 209 15.22 -7.55 -2.45
C GLY A 209 16.39 -6.99 -1.65
N GLU A 210 17.41 -7.81 -1.46
CA GLU A 210 18.62 -7.45 -0.73
C GLU A 210 19.83 -8.22 -1.25
N ASN A 211 20.97 -7.52 -1.41
CA ASN A 211 22.25 -8.12 -1.81
C ASN A 211 22.18 -9.03 -3.07
N GLY A 212 21.30 -8.68 -4.01
CA GLY A 212 21.14 -9.41 -5.26
C GLY A 212 20.32 -10.71 -5.15
N SER A 213 19.63 -10.91 -4.04
CA SER A 213 18.71 -12.01 -3.80
C SER A 213 17.33 -11.53 -3.38
N VAL A 214 16.35 -12.42 -3.44
CA VAL A 214 15.00 -12.18 -2.92
C VAL A 214 14.77 -13.12 -1.75
N ASN A 215 14.62 -12.54 -0.56
CA ASN A 215 14.22 -13.25 0.64
C ASN A 215 12.71 -13.20 0.82
N GLN A 216 12.13 -14.21 1.45
CA GLN A 216 10.69 -14.32 1.70
C GLN A 216 10.43 -14.68 3.17
N TYR A 217 9.43 -14.06 3.77
CA TYR A 217 8.89 -14.44 5.08
C TYR A 217 7.41 -14.15 5.21
#